data_6221e1e706aad747e2db2a4e53c96ef0
#
_entry.id   6221e1e706aad747e2db2a4e53c96ef0
#
_cell.length_a   1.000
_cell.length_b   1.000
_cell.length_c   1.000
_cell.angle_alpha   90.00
_cell.angle_beta   90.00
_cell.angle_gamma   90.00
#
_symmetry.space_group_name_H-M   'P 1'
#
loop_
_entity.id
_entity.type
_entity.pdbx_description
1 polymer ?
#
loop_
_entity_poly.entity_id
_entity_poly.type
_entity_poly.pdbx_seq_one_letter_code
_entity_poly.pdbx_strand_id
1 'polypeptide(L)'
;MTSNEIHEAILLAGGDAWRLKPDIWVPKPMLQLNKWTLLEYQLRWLIQHKFNHIIIASDKEYEIKPVFNEFVTWSIEKYKVGTGGAVLLASDYLKTNNFYLQNIDDICFYNPIELTLPDTQARILVSKPRIGFGRVELRQDLVLGFKEKPLLDFYVSAGHYYFKKSIVDTYFPDVGNLEDKVLPELARRRILEAYRLRGTWITINTKKDYIQVREILDQENPL
;
A
#
# COMPACT_ATOMS: atom_id res chain seq x y z
N MET A 1 20.18 -5.77 -22.80
CA MET A 1 19.31 -4.84 -22.06
C MET A 1 18.54 -5.70 -21.07
N THR A 2 18.90 -5.70 -19.81
CA THR A 2 18.28 -6.52 -18.76
C THR A 2 17.02 -5.79 -18.29
N SER A 3 15.87 -6.19 -18.84
CA SER A 3 14.55 -5.59 -18.63
C SER A 3 13.90 -6.03 -17.32
N ASN A 4 14.59 -5.94 -16.21
CA ASN A 4 14.01 -6.27 -14.89
C ASN A 4 13.71 -5.03 -14.03
N GLU A 5 13.82 -3.83 -14.59
CA GLU A 5 13.40 -2.64 -13.87
C GLU A 5 11.90 -2.51 -13.96
N ILE A 6 11.22 -2.48 -12.81
CA ILE A 6 9.80 -2.16 -12.73
C ILE A 6 9.66 -0.67 -12.96
N HIS A 7 8.85 -0.31 -13.96
CA HIS A 7 8.55 1.09 -14.27
C HIS A 7 7.06 1.39 -14.12
N GLU A 8 6.25 0.39 -13.80
CA GLU A 8 4.80 0.52 -13.68
C GLU A 8 4.31 0.20 -12.27
N ALA A 9 3.35 0.98 -11.81
CA ALA A 9 2.72 0.80 -10.52
C ALA A 9 1.19 0.84 -10.64
N ILE A 10 0.50 0.04 -9.81
CA ILE A 10 -0.92 0.21 -9.52
C ILE A 10 -1.05 0.79 -8.13
N LEU A 11 -1.79 1.89 -8.00
CA LEU A 11 -2.09 2.56 -6.74
C LEU A 11 -3.58 2.34 -6.41
N LEU A 12 -3.86 1.59 -5.35
CA LEU A 12 -5.23 1.38 -4.87
C LEU A 12 -5.69 2.60 -4.09
N ALA A 13 -6.53 3.42 -4.72
CA ALA A 13 -7.02 4.69 -4.20
C ALA A 13 -8.53 4.71 -3.92
N GLY A 14 -9.19 3.56 -4.02
CA GLY A 14 -10.60 3.37 -3.68
C GLY A 14 -10.83 3.27 -2.17
N GLY A 15 -12.11 3.32 -1.76
CA GLY A 15 -12.54 3.05 -0.39
C GLY A 15 -13.10 4.26 0.36
N ASP A 16 -14.05 3.98 1.27
CA ASP A 16 -14.95 4.99 1.89
C ASP A 16 -14.36 5.72 3.10
N ALA A 17 -13.12 5.44 3.51
CA ALA A 17 -12.44 6.07 4.67
C ALA A 17 -13.28 6.15 5.96
N TRP A 18 -14.18 5.18 6.22
CA TRP A 18 -15.14 5.18 7.34
C TRP A 18 -14.52 5.42 8.71
N ARG A 19 -13.27 4.92 8.91
CA ARG A 19 -12.57 5.03 10.20
C ARG A 19 -12.09 6.44 10.53
N LEU A 20 -12.11 7.35 9.55
CA LEU A 20 -11.77 8.75 9.74
C LEU A 20 -12.97 9.59 10.13
N LYS A 21 -14.19 9.08 9.90
CA LYS A 21 -15.45 9.73 10.29
C LYS A 21 -15.70 9.59 11.79
N PRO A 22 -16.36 10.55 12.45
CA PRO A 22 -16.95 11.78 11.87
C PRO A 22 -15.96 12.95 11.75
N ASP A 23 -14.72 12.81 12.17
CA ASP A 23 -13.75 13.91 12.23
C ASP A 23 -13.32 14.41 10.85
N ILE A 24 -13.17 13.48 9.87
CA ILE A 24 -12.68 13.79 8.54
C ILE A 24 -13.64 13.17 7.50
N TRP A 25 -14.23 14.02 6.67
CA TRP A 25 -15.19 13.64 5.62
C TRP A 25 -14.60 13.65 4.21
N VAL A 26 -13.34 14.04 4.09
CA VAL A 26 -12.61 14.07 2.80
C VAL A 26 -12.26 12.63 2.40
N PRO A 27 -12.40 12.24 1.12
CA PRO A 27 -11.92 10.95 0.63
C PRO A 27 -10.45 10.76 0.95
N LYS A 28 -10.04 9.53 1.31
CA LYS A 28 -8.67 9.23 1.74
C LYS A 28 -7.59 9.74 0.77
N PRO A 29 -7.73 9.59 -0.57
CA PRO A 29 -6.77 10.15 -1.54
C PRO A 29 -6.58 11.66 -1.44
N MET A 30 -7.60 12.39 -1.00
CA MET A 30 -7.62 13.85 -0.92
C MET A 30 -7.23 14.39 0.47
N LEU A 31 -6.80 13.56 1.40
CA LEU A 31 -6.26 14.01 2.70
C LEU A 31 -5.05 14.92 2.46
N GLN A 32 -5.07 16.09 3.06
CA GLN A 32 -4.02 17.10 2.88
C GLN A 32 -2.80 16.77 3.74
N LEU A 33 -1.72 16.31 3.13
CA LEU A 33 -0.41 16.14 3.74
C LEU A 33 0.49 17.34 3.38
N ASN A 34 0.45 18.37 4.23
CA ASN A 34 1.19 19.62 4.01
C ASN A 34 0.91 20.26 2.65
N LYS A 35 1.87 20.27 1.71
CA LYS A 35 1.74 20.88 0.37
C LYS A 35 1.01 19.98 -0.63
N TRP A 36 0.80 18.71 -0.33
CA TRP A 36 0.32 17.69 -1.24
C TRP A 36 -0.90 16.96 -0.67
N THR A 37 -1.80 16.52 -1.51
CA THR A 37 -2.76 15.50 -1.09
C THR A 37 -2.04 14.17 -0.88
N LEU A 38 -2.66 13.23 -0.15
CA LEU A 38 -2.11 11.89 0.03
C LEU A 38 -1.85 11.21 -1.33
N LEU A 39 -2.76 11.38 -2.28
CA LEU A 39 -2.59 10.88 -3.65
C LEU A 39 -1.36 11.50 -4.32
N GLU A 40 -1.22 12.81 -4.31
CA GLU A 40 -0.08 13.50 -4.90
C GLU A 40 1.24 13.14 -4.19
N TYR A 41 1.21 12.92 -2.87
CA TYR A 41 2.38 12.44 -2.12
C TYR A 41 2.84 11.07 -2.62
N GLN A 42 1.92 10.12 -2.79
CA GLN A 42 2.23 8.79 -3.30
C GLN A 42 2.72 8.83 -4.76
N LEU A 43 2.11 9.66 -5.60
CA LEU A 43 2.56 9.87 -6.99
C LEU A 43 4.00 10.39 -7.03
N ARG A 44 4.31 11.41 -6.23
CA ARG A 44 5.68 11.95 -6.14
C ARG A 44 6.67 10.88 -5.72
N TRP A 45 6.34 10.12 -4.66
CA TRP A 45 7.20 9.06 -4.18
C TRP A 45 7.47 8.01 -5.26
N LEU A 46 6.46 7.56 -5.98
CA LEU A 46 6.60 6.63 -7.10
C LEU A 46 7.50 7.20 -8.21
N ILE A 47 7.23 8.44 -8.65
CA ILE A 47 8.01 9.10 -9.72
C ILE A 47 9.48 9.27 -9.32
N GLN A 48 9.77 9.62 -8.08
CA GLN A 48 11.14 9.71 -7.56
C GLN A 48 11.88 8.37 -7.61
N HIS A 49 11.14 7.26 -7.42
CA HIS A 49 11.66 5.90 -7.57
C HIS A 49 11.60 5.37 -9.01
N LYS A 50 11.47 6.28 -10.00
CA LYS A 50 11.53 5.98 -11.43
C LYS A 50 10.34 5.22 -12.01
N PHE A 51 9.21 5.18 -11.31
CA PHE A 51 7.97 4.75 -11.93
C PHE A 51 7.50 5.82 -12.91
N ASN A 52 7.27 5.43 -14.15
CA ASN A 52 6.91 6.33 -15.25
C ASN A 52 5.50 6.08 -15.79
N HIS A 53 4.81 5.06 -15.30
CA HIS A 53 3.41 4.78 -15.59
C HIS A 53 2.73 4.27 -14.33
N ILE A 54 1.74 5.03 -13.83
CA ILE A 54 1.04 4.75 -12.58
C ILE A 54 -0.45 4.64 -12.88
N ILE A 55 -1.00 3.45 -12.66
CA ILE A 55 -2.42 3.18 -12.83
C ILE A 55 -3.10 3.42 -11.47
N ILE A 56 -4.01 4.38 -11.40
CA ILE A 56 -4.79 4.66 -10.19
C ILE A 56 -6.11 3.90 -10.28
N ALA A 57 -6.27 2.88 -9.42
CA ALA A 57 -7.51 2.13 -9.30
C ALA A 57 -8.41 2.79 -8.25
N SER A 58 -9.58 3.29 -8.65
CA SER A 58 -10.50 4.05 -7.80
C SER A 58 -11.94 4.01 -8.31
N ASP A 59 -12.86 4.54 -7.51
CA ASP A 59 -14.28 4.69 -7.85
C ASP A 59 -14.55 5.91 -8.75
N LYS A 60 -13.62 6.83 -8.84
CA LYS A 60 -13.69 8.04 -9.67
C LYS A 60 -12.30 8.66 -9.86
N GLU A 61 -12.21 9.58 -10.80
CA GLU A 61 -11.03 10.44 -10.91
C GLU A 61 -11.02 11.49 -9.80
N TYR A 62 -9.84 11.74 -9.25
CA TYR A 62 -9.57 12.82 -8.30
C TYR A 62 -8.78 13.92 -8.98
N GLU A 63 -8.99 15.16 -8.55
CA GLU A 63 -8.18 16.28 -9.02
C GLU A 63 -6.74 16.12 -8.53
N ILE A 64 -5.79 16.18 -9.46
CA ILE A 64 -4.34 16.17 -9.22
C ILE A 64 -3.68 17.31 -9.97
N LYS A 65 -2.51 17.75 -9.49
CA LYS A 65 -1.77 18.81 -10.20
C LYS A 65 -1.35 18.34 -11.60
N PRO A 66 -1.40 19.24 -12.62
CA PRO A 66 -1.10 18.89 -14.01
C PRO A 66 0.23 18.20 -14.25
N VAL A 67 1.22 18.44 -13.40
CA VAL A 67 2.56 17.80 -13.47
C VAL A 67 2.52 16.28 -13.37
N PHE A 68 1.44 15.70 -12.83
CA PHE A 68 1.28 14.26 -12.69
C PHE A 68 0.58 13.60 -13.89
N ASN A 69 -0.11 14.37 -14.73
CA ASN A 69 -0.99 13.84 -15.77
C ASN A 69 -0.26 12.93 -16.77
N GLU A 70 1.01 13.22 -17.09
CA GLU A 70 1.79 12.41 -18.03
C GLU A 70 2.17 11.02 -17.48
N PHE A 71 2.11 10.83 -16.15
CA PHE A 71 2.46 9.57 -15.48
C PHE A 71 1.24 8.71 -15.16
N VAL A 72 0.03 9.28 -15.21
CA VAL A 72 -1.17 8.68 -14.62
C VAL A 72 -2.13 8.13 -15.66
N THR A 73 -2.62 6.93 -15.42
CA THR A 73 -3.79 6.34 -16.08
C THR A 73 -4.83 5.99 -15.02
N TRP A 74 -6.10 6.33 -15.25
CA TRP A 74 -7.18 6.01 -14.34
C TRP A 74 -7.84 4.70 -14.72
N SER A 75 -7.97 3.78 -13.75
CA SER A 75 -8.79 2.58 -13.83
C SER A 75 -10.00 2.75 -12.91
N ILE A 76 -11.14 3.12 -13.50
CA ILE A 76 -12.35 3.46 -12.75
C ILE A 76 -13.27 2.26 -12.65
N GLU A 77 -13.54 1.80 -11.43
CA GLU A 77 -14.52 0.75 -11.16
C GLU A 77 -15.96 1.30 -11.22
N LYS A 78 -16.80 0.65 -12.03
CA LYS A 78 -18.22 1.04 -12.17
C LYS A 78 -19.07 0.63 -10.95
N TYR A 79 -18.62 -0.36 -10.22
CA TYR A 79 -19.22 -0.90 -8.99
C TYR A 79 -18.10 -1.47 -8.11
N LYS A 80 -18.34 -1.59 -6.82
CA LYS A 80 -17.32 -2.08 -5.87
C LYS A 80 -16.97 -3.53 -6.17
N VAL A 81 -15.75 -3.74 -6.66
CA VAL A 81 -15.21 -5.06 -7.00
C VAL A 81 -14.24 -5.58 -5.92
N GLY A 82 -13.91 -4.79 -4.92
CA GLY A 82 -12.89 -5.11 -3.90
C GLY A 82 -11.46 -4.94 -4.41
N THR A 83 -10.50 -4.99 -3.50
CA THR A 83 -9.08 -4.70 -3.83
C THR A 83 -8.49 -5.66 -4.87
N GLY A 84 -8.86 -6.93 -4.85
CA GLY A 84 -8.43 -7.91 -5.85
C GLY A 84 -9.01 -7.64 -7.23
N GLY A 85 -10.32 -7.39 -7.32
CA GLY A 85 -10.97 -7.04 -8.58
C GLY A 85 -10.48 -5.70 -9.16
N ALA A 86 -10.21 -4.73 -8.31
CA ALA A 86 -9.65 -3.44 -8.73
C ALA A 86 -8.26 -3.59 -9.36
N VAL A 87 -7.41 -4.47 -8.81
CA VAL A 87 -6.11 -4.79 -9.42
C VAL A 87 -6.28 -5.52 -10.74
N LEU A 88 -7.21 -6.47 -10.84
CA LEU A 88 -7.50 -7.17 -12.10
C LEU A 88 -7.90 -6.17 -13.19
N LEU A 89 -8.86 -5.28 -12.93
CA LEU A 89 -9.26 -4.23 -13.88
C LEU A 89 -8.11 -3.29 -14.25
N ALA A 90 -7.31 -2.87 -13.27
CA ALA A 90 -6.18 -1.98 -13.49
C ALA A 90 -5.06 -2.65 -14.30
N SER A 91 -4.93 -3.97 -14.21
CA SER A 91 -3.88 -4.74 -14.91
C SER A 91 -4.02 -4.71 -16.43
N ASP A 92 -5.19 -4.39 -16.97
CA ASP A 92 -5.42 -4.23 -18.41
C ASP A 92 -4.64 -3.03 -18.99
N TYR A 93 -4.30 -2.05 -18.16
CA TYR A 93 -3.53 -0.87 -18.56
C TYR A 93 -2.02 -1.08 -18.48
N LEU A 94 -1.55 -2.19 -17.88
CA LEU A 94 -0.13 -2.50 -17.77
C LEU A 94 0.49 -2.84 -19.13
N LYS A 95 1.64 -2.26 -19.41
CA LYS A 95 2.47 -2.49 -20.61
C LYS A 95 3.59 -3.48 -20.37
N THR A 96 3.89 -3.76 -19.10
CA THR A 96 4.97 -4.67 -18.68
C THR A 96 4.41 -5.92 -18.00
N ASN A 97 5.23 -6.96 -17.91
CA ASN A 97 4.86 -8.21 -17.24
C ASN A 97 5.05 -8.19 -15.73
N ASN A 98 5.59 -7.10 -15.19
CA ASN A 98 5.88 -6.93 -13.78
C ASN A 98 5.38 -5.57 -13.33
N PHE A 99 4.81 -5.49 -12.15
CA PHE A 99 4.36 -4.22 -11.61
C PHE A 99 4.47 -4.18 -10.08
N TYR A 100 4.54 -2.97 -9.60
CA TYR A 100 4.45 -2.64 -8.19
C TYR A 100 3.00 -2.30 -7.85
N LEU A 101 2.53 -2.75 -6.70
CA LEU A 101 1.19 -2.46 -6.19
C LEU A 101 1.31 -1.87 -4.79
N GLN A 102 0.56 -0.81 -4.51
CA GLN A 102 0.46 -0.28 -3.15
C GLN A 102 -0.94 0.23 -2.81
N ASN A 103 -1.28 0.15 -1.53
CA ASN A 103 -2.42 0.85 -0.97
C ASN A 103 -2.08 2.32 -0.77
N ILE A 104 -3.03 3.20 -1.03
CA ILE A 104 -2.80 4.64 -0.92
C ILE A 104 -2.48 5.10 0.50
N ASP A 105 -3.01 4.43 1.51
CA ASP A 105 -2.91 4.79 2.92
C ASP A 105 -1.67 4.25 3.63
N ASP A 106 -0.88 3.41 2.97
CA ASP A 106 0.36 2.87 3.49
C ASP A 106 1.56 3.69 3.01
N ILE A 107 2.27 4.32 3.93
CA ILE A 107 3.47 5.13 3.67
C ILE A 107 4.67 4.35 4.18
N CYS A 108 5.58 4.01 3.28
CA CYS A 108 6.77 3.22 3.58
C CYS A 108 8.04 3.95 3.14
N PHE A 109 9.02 4.02 4.04
CA PHE A 109 10.32 4.63 3.77
C PHE A 109 11.34 3.55 3.42
N TYR A 110 11.46 3.23 2.14
CA TYR A 110 12.41 2.26 1.59
C TYR A 110 12.54 2.45 0.08
N ASN A 111 13.46 1.74 -0.55
CA ASN A 111 13.54 1.71 -2.00
C ASN A 111 12.65 0.58 -2.55
N PRO A 112 11.55 0.88 -3.29
CA PRO A 112 10.61 -0.13 -3.77
C PRO A 112 11.25 -1.15 -4.74
N ILE A 113 12.35 -0.82 -5.38
CA ILE A 113 13.14 -1.76 -6.20
C ILE A 113 13.61 -2.97 -5.38
N GLU A 114 13.84 -2.82 -4.08
CA GLU A 114 14.23 -3.92 -3.21
C GLU A 114 13.14 -5.00 -3.05
N LEU A 115 11.90 -4.67 -3.41
CA LEU A 115 10.79 -5.63 -3.43
C LEU A 115 10.90 -6.60 -4.61
N THR A 116 11.67 -6.24 -5.63
CA THR A 116 11.80 -7.01 -6.86
C THR A 116 12.97 -7.99 -6.81
N LEU A 117 12.75 -9.19 -7.33
CA LEU A 117 13.82 -10.17 -7.59
C LEU A 117 13.55 -10.84 -8.94
N PRO A 118 14.57 -11.23 -9.70
CA PRO A 118 14.42 -11.74 -11.07
C PRO A 118 13.45 -12.91 -11.21
N ASP A 119 13.46 -13.84 -10.25
CA ASP A 119 12.68 -15.08 -10.32
C ASP A 119 11.37 -15.04 -9.48
N THR A 120 11.17 -13.97 -8.72
CA THR A 120 9.98 -13.81 -7.86
C THR A 120 8.71 -13.64 -8.71
N GLN A 121 7.65 -14.37 -8.37
CA GLN A 121 6.34 -14.26 -9.00
C GLN A 121 5.42 -13.27 -8.27
N ALA A 122 5.45 -13.33 -6.95
CA ALA A 122 4.70 -12.45 -6.06
C ALA A 122 5.48 -12.19 -4.78
N ARG A 123 5.50 -10.94 -4.32
CA ARG A 123 6.17 -10.56 -3.08
C ARG A 123 5.37 -9.53 -2.31
N ILE A 124 5.39 -9.66 -0.98
CA ILE A 124 4.69 -8.76 -0.06
C ILE A 124 5.70 -8.08 0.86
N LEU A 125 5.56 -6.77 1.01
CA LEU A 125 6.25 -6.01 2.04
C LEU A 125 5.62 -6.31 3.40
N VAL A 126 6.44 -6.70 4.37
CA VAL A 126 5.97 -6.99 5.74
C VAL A 126 6.72 -6.16 6.77
N SER A 127 6.01 -5.72 7.79
CA SER A 127 6.56 -4.95 8.90
C SER A 127 6.10 -5.51 10.24
N LYS A 128 6.86 -5.26 11.31
CA LYS A 128 6.42 -5.56 12.67
C LYS A 128 5.56 -4.40 13.18
N PRO A 129 4.29 -4.62 13.56
CA PRO A 129 3.41 -3.56 14.01
C PRO A 129 3.69 -3.17 15.46
N ARG A 130 3.36 -1.92 15.82
CA ARG A 130 3.19 -1.49 17.21
C ARG A 130 1.72 -1.55 17.59
N ILE A 131 1.41 -2.07 18.76
CA ILE A 131 0.04 -1.94 19.30
C ILE A 131 -0.12 -0.62 20.03
N GLY A 132 -1.35 -0.09 20.03
CA GLY A 132 -1.69 1.16 20.72
C GLY A 132 -1.84 1.05 22.23
N PHE A 133 -1.59 -0.14 22.81
CA PHE A 133 -1.84 -0.48 24.22
C PHE A 133 -0.58 -1.05 24.88
N GLY A 134 -0.56 -1.03 26.22
CA GLY A 134 0.45 -1.71 27.00
C GLY A 134 0.31 -3.25 26.90
N ARG A 135 1.42 -3.95 26.66
CA ARG A 135 1.49 -5.40 26.78
C ARG A 135 1.69 -5.78 28.25
N VAL A 136 0.83 -6.65 28.74
CA VAL A 136 0.92 -7.22 30.10
C VAL A 136 1.39 -8.66 30.02
N GLU A 137 2.37 -9.01 30.84
CA GLU A 137 2.81 -10.39 31.05
C GLU A 137 2.22 -10.91 32.35
N LEU A 138 1.47 -12.01 32.25
CA LEU A 138 0.74 -12.56 33.39
C LEU A 138 1.26 -13.95 33.79
N ARG A 139 1.28 -14.19 35.10
CA ARG A 139 1.36 -15.54 35.67
C ARG A 139 0.18 -15.71 36.61
N GLN A 140 -0.82 -16.50 36.23
CA GLN A 140 -2.15 -16.47 36.83
C GLN A 140 -2.69 -15.04 36.88
N ASP A 141 -3.04 -14.51 38.04
CA ASP A 141 -3.54 -13.14 38.23
C ASP A 141 -2.43 -12.12 38.59
N LEU A 142 -1.17 -12.56 38.67
CA LEU A 142 -0.03 -11.68 38.97
C LEU A 142 0.58 -11.11 37.71
N VAL A 143 0.69 -9.79 37.66
CA VAL A 143 1.39 -9.06 36.59
C VAL A 143 2.89 -9.16 36.82
N LEU A 144 3.60 -9.84 35.91
CA LEU A 144 5.05 -10.00 35.96
C LEU A 144 5.78 -8.93 35.16
N GLY A 145 5.14 -8.34 34.17
CA GLY A 145 5.73 -7.33 33.32
C GLY A 145 4.72 -6.46 32.63
N PHE A 146 5.13 -5.22 32.33
CA PHE A 146 4.35 -4.25 31.56
C PHE A 146 5.26 -3.53 30.56
N LYS A 147 4.84 -3.44 29.31
CA LYS A 147 5.56 -2.70 28.27
C LYS A 147 4.60 -1.87 27.46
N GLU A 148 4.74 -0.55 27.53
CA GLU A 148 3.89 0.39 26.78
C GLU A 148 4.20 0.33 25.29
N LYS A 149 3.13 0.20 24.47
CA LYS A 149 3.16 0.23 23.00
C LYS A 149 4.32 -0.55 22.37
N PRO A 150 4.52 -1.82 22.72
CA PRO A 150 5.65 -2.59 22.24
C PRO A 150 5.56 -2.86 20.73
N LEU A 151 6.70 -3.03 20.11
CA LEU A 151 6.80 -3.70 18.81
C LEU A 151 6.42 -5.17 19.01
N LEU A 152 5.52 -5.68 18.18
CA LEU A 152 5.10 -7.08 18.27
C LEU A 152 6.07 -8.01 17.53
N ASP A 153 6.16 -9.26 17.99
CA ASP A 153 7.07 -10.24 17.40
C ASP A 153 6.39 -11.10 16.33
N PHE A 154 5.57 -10.46 15.51
CA PHE A 154 5.03 -11.06 14.28
C PHE A 154 4.99 -10.00 13.18
N TYR A 155 4.82 -10.46 11.94
CA TYR A 155 4.76 -9.59 10.77
C TYR A 155 3.31 -9.40 10.30
N VAL A 156 3.05 -8.20 9.77
CA VAL A 156 1.81 -7.86 9.08
C VAL A 156 2.14 -7.34 7.68
N SER A 157 1.17 -7.36 6.78
CA SER A 157 1.27 -6.69 5.48
C SER A 157 1.44 -5.19 5.69
N ALA A 158 2.38 -4.60 4.96
CA ALA A 158 2.60 -3.16 4.94
C ALA A 158 1.98 -2.49 3.70
N GLY A 159 1.07 -3.19 3.01
CA GLY A 159 0.28 -2.64 1.91
C GLY A 159 1.02 -2.40 0.60
N HIS A 160 2.24 -2.91 0.46
CA HIS A 160 3.05 -2.81 -0.75
C HIS A 160 3.40 -4.19 -1.27
N TYR A 161 3.31 -4.38 -2.58
CA TYR A 161 3.45 -5.67 -3.22
C TYR A 161 4.19 -5.56 -4.55
N TYR A 162 4.73 -6.69 -4.98
CA TYR A 162 5.21 -6.93 -6.33
C TYR A 162 4.49 -8.14 -6.90
N PHE A 163 4.06 -8.03 -8.15
CA PHE A 163 3.44 -9.14 -8.86
C PHE A 163 3.93 -9.22 -10.32
N LYS A 164 4.04 -10.45 -10.83
CA LYS A 164 3.99 -10.68 -12.27
C LYS A 164 2.54 -10.63 -12.75
N LYS A 165 2.31 -10.08 -13.94
CA LYS A 165 0.96 -9.99 -14.53
C LYS A 165 0.30 -11.38 -14.64
N SER A 166 1.05 -12.43 -14.95
CA SER A 166 0.56 -13.81 -14.99
C SER A 166 -0.07 -14.31 -13.67
N ILE A 167 0.36 -13.74 -12.53
CA ILE A 167 -0.26 -14.03 -11.22
C ILE A 167 -1.64 -13.39 -11.15
N VAL A 168 -1.79 -12.16 -11.69
CA VAL A 168 -3.10 -11.49 -11.73
C VAL A 168 -4.06 -12.28 -12.61
N ASP A 169 -3.67 -12.60 -13.82
CA ASP A 169 -4.48 -13.34 -14.79
C ASP A 169 -4.94 -14.72 -14.26
N THR A 170 -4.18 -15.31 -13.32
CA THR A 170 -4.45 -16.67 -12.82
C THR A 170 -5.24 -16.69 -11.52
N TYR A 171 -5.01 -15.73 -10.62
CA TYR A 171 -5.46 -15.84 -9.22
C TYR A 171 -6.35 -14.69 -8.74
N PHE A 172 -6.42 -13.57 -9.48
CA PHE A 172 -7.22 -12.44 -9.04
C PHE A 172 -8.68 -12.63 -9.48
N PRO A 173 -9.63 -12.39 -8.57
CA PRO A 173 -11.04 -12.54 -8.88
C PRO A 173 -11.62 -11.29 -9.56
N ASP A 174 -12.68 -11.46 -10.34
CA ASP A 174 -13.47 -10.33 -10.84
C ASP A 174 -14.06 -9.48 -9.69
N VAL A 175 -14.45 -10.14 -8.60
CA VAL A 175 -14.97 -9.50 -7.39
C VAL A 175 -14.40 -10.18 -6.13
N GLY A 176 -13.73 -9.42 -5.30
CA GLY A 176 -13.16 -9.88 -4.03
C GLY A 176 -11.94 -9.07 -3.59
N ASN A 177 -11.58 -9.22 -2.32
CA ASN A 177 -10.43 -8.54 -1.78
C ASN A 177 -9.14 -9.34 -1.99
N LEU A 178 -8.06 -8.64 -2.20
CA LEU A 178 -6.70 -9.17 -2.28
C LEU A 178 -6.35 -10.01 -1.04
N GLU A 179 -6.68 -9.47 0.12
CA GLU A 179 -6.35 -10.03 1.44
C GLU A 179 -7.11 -11.32 1.75
N ASP A 180 -8.35 -11.43 1.27
CA ASP A 180 -9.23 -12.57 1.57
C ASP A 180 -9.12 -13.70 0.55
N LYS A 181 -8.82 -13.36 -0.72
CA LYS A 181 -8.87 -14.31 -1.84
C LYS A 181 -7.50 -14.64 -2.41
N VAL A 182 -6.69 -13.62 -2.68
CA VAL A 182 -5.44 -13.79 -3.44
C VAL A 182 -4.27 -14.15 -2.54
N LEU A 183 -3.97 -13.33 -1.53
CA LEU A 183 -2.79 -13.55 -0.69
C LEU A 183 -2.80 -14.90 0.03
N PRO A 184 -3.94 -15.38 0.61
CA PRO A 184 -3.99 -16.70 1.22
C PRO A 184 -3.75 -17.84 0.22
N GLU A 185 -4.27 -17.73 -1.01
CA GLU A 185 -4.06 -18.74 -2.05
C GLU A 185 -2.61 -18.79 -2.53
N LEU A 186 -1.98 -17.62 -2.76
CA LEU A 186 -0.57 -17.54 -3.14
C LEU A 186 0.34 -18.08 -2.03
N ALA A 187 0.02 -17.79 -0.77
CA ALA A 187 0.74 -18.33 0.38
C ALA A 187 0.59 -19.86 0.49
N ARG A 188 -0.62 -20.39 0.33
CA ARG A 188 -0.89 -21.84 0.31
C ARG A 188 -0.10 -22.56 -0.79
N ARG A 189 0.06 -21.91 -1.95
CA ARG A 189 0.85 -22.43 -3.07
C ARG A 189 2.36 -22.23 -2.91
N ARG A 190 2.80 -21.49 -1.89
CA ARG A 190 4.21 -21.17 -1.63
C ARG A 190 4.89 -20.38 -2.75
N ILE A 191 4.11 -19.51 -3.42
CA ILE A 191 4.59 -18.61 -4.48
C ILE A 191 4.56 -17.14 -4.06
N LEU A 192 4.15 -16.84 -2.81
CA LEU A 192 4.21 -15.52 -2.19
C LEU A 192 5.43 -15.44 -1.27
N GLU A 193 6.39 -14.61 -1.64
CA GLU A 193 7.55 -14.31 -0.82
C GLU A 193 7.33 -13.08 0.05
N ALA A 194 8.11 -12.92 1.11
CA ALA A 194 8.09 -11.74 1.97
C ALA A 194 9.39 -10.95 1.89
N TYR A 195 9.28 -9.62 1.81
CA TYR A 195 10.38 -8.70 2.07
C TYR A 195 10.15 -7.99 3.41
N ARG A 196 11.11 -8.10 4.31
CA ARG A 196 11.02 -7.50 5.66
C ARG A 196 11.49 -6.06 5.59
N LEU A 197 10.57 -5.13 5.80
CA LEU A 197 10.87 -3.71 5.83
C LEU A 197 11.90 -3.39 6.93
N ARG A 198 12.97 -2.72 6.55
CA ARG A 198 14.00 -2.20 7.47
C ARG A 198 13.78 -0.72 7.84
N GLY A 199 12.86 -0.06 7.15
CA GLY A 199 12.50 1.33 7.34
C GLY A 199 11.23 1.50 8.19
N THR A 200 10.66 2.69 8.11
CA THR A 200 9.41 3.05 8.79
C THR A 200 8.22 2.74 7.89
N TRP A 201 7.17 2.19 8.48
CA TRP A 201 5.85 2.02 7.90
C TRP A 201 4.82 2.71 8.77
N ILE A 202 3.95 3.49 8.13
CA ILE A 202 2.86 4.20 8.77
C ILE A 202 1.62 4.03 7.90
N THR A 203 0.50 3.62 8.50
CA THR A 203 -0.78 3.51 7.81
C THR A 203 -1.77 4.54 8.35
N ILE A 204 -2.51 5.22 7.45
CA ILE A 204 -3.49 6.24 7.84
C ILE A 204 -4.87 5.60 7.97
N ASN A 205 -5.19 5.12 9.16
CA ASN A 205 -6.48 4.51 9.47
C ASN A 205 -7.36 5.37 10.38
N THR A 206 -6.74 6.21 11.23
CA THR A 206 -7.42 7.07 12.20
C THR A 206 -6.96 8.51 12.06
N LYS A 207 -7.71 9.45 12.66
CA LYS A 207 -7.30 10.86 12.77
C LYS A 207 -5.94 11.01 13.46
N LYS A 208 -5.64 10.17 14.44
CA LYS A 208 -4.35 10.17 15.12
C LYS A 208 -3.20 9.81 14.17
N ASP A 209 -3.39 8.77 13.36
CA ASP A 209 -2.39 8.38 12.37
C ASP A 209 -2.15 9.50 11.35
N TYR A 210 -3.23 10.15 10.91
CA TYR A 210 -3.16 11.29 9.99
C TYR A 210 -2.34 12.45 10.57
N ILE A 211 -2.56 12.82 11.85
CA ILE A 211 -1.78 13.86 12.51
C ILE A 211 -0.31 13.44 12.61
N GLN A 212 -0.05 12.22 13.04
CA GLN A 212 1.31 11.69 13.18
C GLN A 212 2.08 11.69 11.85
N VAL A 213 1.43 11.29 10.76
CA VAL A 213 2.04 11.32 9.42
C VAL A 213 2.44 12.72 9.03
N ARG A 214 1.58 13.71 9.24
CA ARG A 214 1.89 15.10 8.93
C ARG A 214 3.11 15.61 9.71
N GLU A 215 3.19 15.30 10.99
CA GLU A 215 4.33 15.70 11.85
C GLU A 215 5.65 15.07 11.36
N ILE A 216 5.63 13.79 10.96
CA ILE A 216 6.82 13.11 10.44
C ILE A 216 7.26 13.72 9.12
N LEU A 217 6.31 13.97 8.21
CA LEU A 217 6.62 14.55 6.90
C LEU A 217 7.09 16.02 7.00
N ASP A 218 6.69 16.75 8.02
CA ASP A 218 7.20 18.10 8.28
C ASP A 218 8.67 18.09 8.78
N GLN A 219 9.04 17.07 9.55
CA GLN A 219 10.40 16.95 10.11
C GLN A 219 11.42 16.44 9.11
N GLU A 220 11.01 15.51 8.25
CA GLU A 220 11.93 14.86 7.31
C GLU A 220 12.23 15.73 6.08
N ASN A 221 11.46 16.79 5.79
CA ASN A 221 11.57 17.64 4.57
C ASN A 221 12.05 16.83 3.33
N PRO A 222 11.50 15.67 3.03
CA PRO A 222 12.14 14.71 2.11
C PRO A 222 11.73 14.91 0.66
N LEU A 223 10.90 15.93 0.36
CA LEU A 223 10.38 16.03 -1.01
C LEU A 223 10.15 17.48 -1.47
#